data_f4f00737558cfaf97491108b395f1dc8
#
_entry.id   f4f00737558cfaf97491108b395f1dc8
#
_cell.length_a   1.000
_cell.length_b   1.000
_cell.length_c   1.000
_cell.angle_alpha   90.00
_cell.angle_beta   90.00
_cell.angle_gamma   90.00
#
_symmetry.space_group_name_H-M   'P 1'
#
loop_
_entity.id
_entity.type
_entity.pdbx_description
1 polymer ?
#
loop_
_entity_poly.entity_id
_entity_poly.type
_entity_poly.pdbx_seq_one_letter_code
_entity_poly.pdbx_strand_id
1 'polypeptide(L)'
;MTAHPTAEWTGQQLRAAFPFDQLPRNLLRDRDAIFGDEFRQQVTDLGIHEVLPTPRSPWQRAYVEPMIGSIRRECLDHLIVFNDVPLCHTLHSYFEYYHKSRTHLSLAKDSPEPRPIQPVEMGRVVAVPPVGGLHHRHEQRAA
;
A
#
# COMPACT_ATOMS: atom_id res chain seq x y z
N MET A 1 -6.94 -2.56 -15.58
CA MET A 1 -7.75 -1.52 -14.85
C MET A 1 -9.13 -1.38 -15.47
N THR A 2 -10.13 -0.92 -14.72
CA THR A 2 -11.48 -0.60 -15.25
C THR A 2 -11.89 0.80 -14.82
N ALA A 3 -12.62 1.52 -15.69
CA ALA A 3 -13.22 2.81 -15.35
C ALA A 3 -14.52 2.66 -14.54
N HIS A 4 -15.13 1.47 -14.60
CA HIS A 4 -16.42 1.17 -13.95
C HIS A 4 -16.32 -0.15 -13.19
N PRO A 5 -15.78 -0.14 -11.95
CA PRO A 5 -15.67 -1.35 -11.15
C PRO A 5 -17.07 -1.86 -10.76
N THR A 6 -17.29 -3.16 -10.99
CA THR A 6 -18.48 -3.88 -10.52
C THR A 6 -18.15 -4.67 -9.25
N ALA A 7 -19.18 -5.16 -8.54
CA ALA A 7 -19.00 -6.03 -7.38
C ALA A 7 -18.22 -7.30 -7.73
N GLU A 8 -18.53 -7.93 -8.87
CA GLU A 8 -17.83 -9.10 -9.38
C GLU A 8 -16.34 -8.80 -9.66
N TRP A 9 -16.05 -7.73 -10.41
CA TRP A 9 -14.69 -7.33 -10.72
C TRP A 9 -13.89 -7.03 -9.44
N THR A 10 -14.50 -6.32 -8.48
CA THR A 10 -13.86 -5.99 -7.20
C THR A 10 -13.53 -7.26 -6.40
N GLY A 11 -14.44 -8.23 -6.40
CA GLY A 11 -14.21 -9.54 -5.78
C GLY A 11 -13.09 -10.34 -6.45
N GLN A 12 -12.96 -10.26 -7.77
CA GLN A 12 -11.84 -10.87 -8.50
C GLN A 12 -10.50 -10.21 -8.11
N GLN A 13 -10.47 -8.87 -7.96
CA GLN A 13 -9.27 -8.17 -7.52
C GLN A 13 -8.86 -8.57 -6.09
N LEU A 14 -9.84 -8.75 -5.19
CA LEU A 14 -9.57 -9.22 -3.84
C LEU A 14 -8.90 -10.61 -3.86
N ARG A 15 -9.42 -11.54 -4.65
CA ARG A 15 -8.83 -12.88 -4.79
C ARG A 15 -7.44 -12.85 -5.43
N ALA A 16 -7.23 -11.98 -6.40
CA ALA A 16 -5.94 -11.83 -7.06
C ALA A 16 -4.88 -11.18 -6.15
N ALA A 17 -5.31 -10.31 -5.22
CA ALA A 17 -4.42 -9.63 -4.29
C ALA A 17 -3.89 -10.52 -3.16
N PHE A 18 -4.64 -11.57 -2.78
CA PHE A 18 -4.31 -12.43 -1.65
C PHE A 18 -4.28 -13.90 -2.06
N PRO A 19 -3.11 -14.56 -2.02
CA PRO A 19 -3.03 -16.01 -2.10
C PRO A 19 -3.85 -16.69 -0.99
N PHE A 20 -4.38 -17.88 -1.24
CA PHE A 20 -5.30 -18.58 -0.32
C PHE A 20 -4.73 -18.83 1.08
N ASP A 21 -3.41 -18.87 1.23
CA ASP A 21 -2.70 -19.08 2.49
C ASP A 21 -2.39 -17.80 3.25
N GLN A 22 -2.66 -16.61 2.66
CA GLN A 22 -2.32 -15.30 3.22
C GLN A 22 -3.52 -14.34 3.28
N LEU A 23 -4.71 -14.86 3.49
CA LEU A 23 -5.92 -14.04 3.55
C LEU A 23 -5.91 -13.13 4.78
N PRO A 24 -6.32 -11.85 4.64
CA PRO A 24 -6.46 -10.94 5.77
C PRO A 24 -7.63 -11.38 6.66
N ARG A 25 -7.50 -11.19 7.97
CA ARG A 25 -8.59 -11.48 8.91
C ARG A 25 -9.75 -10.50 8.77
N ASN A 26 -9.44 -9.24 8.48
CA ASN A 26 -10.42 -8.17 8.42
C ASN A 26 -10.27 -7.39 7.12
N LEU A 27 -11.38 -7.00 6.53
CA LEU A 27 -11.45 -6.12 5.38
C LEU A 27 -12.24 -4.86 5.75
N LEU A 28 -11.53 -3.73 5.82
CA LEU A 28 -12.17 -2.43 6.00
C LEU A 28 -12.60 -1.90 4.64
N ARG A 29 -13.89 -1.64 4.45
CA ARG A 29 -14.44 -1.03 3.24
C ARG A 29 -15.48 0.03 3.56
N ASP A 30 -15.77 0.87 2.60
CA ASP A 30 -16.89 1.81 2.72
C ASP A 30 -18.22 1.18 2.26
N ARG A 31 -19.25 2.01 2.13
CA ARG A 31 -20.60 1.59 1.74
C ARG A 31 -20.89 1.84 0.27
N ASP A 32 -19.85 1.88 -0.57
CA ASP A 32 -20.02 2.07 -2.01
C ASP A 32 -20.73 0.86 -2.65
N ALA A 33 -21.47 1.12 -3.70
CA ALA A 33 -22.22 0.11 -4.46
C ALA A 33 -21.32 -0.94 -5.15
N ILE A 34 -20.03 -0.62 -5.37
CA ILE A 34 -19.05 -1.58 -5.89
C ILE A 34 -18.82 -2.77 -4.95
N PHE A 35 -19.25 -2.66 -3.68
CA PHE A 35 -19.22 -3.72 -2.68
C PHE A 35 -20.61 -4.33 -2.47
N GLY A 36 -21.30 -4.65 -3.57
CA GLY A 36 -22.62 -5.27 -3.57
C GLY A 36 -22.66 -6.67 -2.97
N ASP A 37 -23.85 -7.32 -3.05
CA ASP A 37 -24.10 -8.61 -2.39
C ASP A 37 -23.14 -9.71 -2.86
N GLU A 38 -22.82 -9.77 -4.15
CA GLU A 38 -21.87 -10.73 -4.71
C GLU A 38 -20.47 -10.59 -4.11
N PHE A 39 -19.99 -9.35 -3.95
CA PHE A 39 -18.71 -9.09 -3.29
C PHE A 39 -18.74 -9.54 -1.83
N ARG A 40 -19.82 -9.22 -1.09
CA ARG A 40 -19.98 -9.60 0.31
C ARG A 40 -20.00 -11.12 0.51
N GLN A 41 -20.70 -11.82 -0.38
CA GLN A 41 -20.72 -13.28 -0.37
C GLN A 41 -19.31 -13.85 -0.56
N GLN A 42 -18.56 -13.34 -1.53
CA GLN A 42 -17.18 -13.77 -1.76
C GLN A 42 -16.25 -13.52 -0.56
N VAL A 43 -16.38 -12.37 0.10
CA VAL A 43 -15.61 -12.05 1.32
C VAL A 43 -15.93 -13.03 2.44
N THR A 44 -17.22 -13.37 2.60
CA THR A 44 -17.69 -14.35 3.59
C THR A 44 -17.15 -15.75 3.27
N ASP A 45 -17.22 -16.18 2.01
CA ASP A 45 -16.73 -17.49 1.56
C ASP A 45 -15.21 -17.64 1.76
N LEU A 46 -14.46 -16.54 1.69
CA LEU A 46 -13.04 -16.49 2.00
C LEU A 46 -12.74 -16.47 3.51
N GLY A 47 -13.76 -16.42 4.36
CA GLY A 47 -13.59 -16.34 5.81
C GLY A 47 -13.06 -15.00 6.32
N ILE A 48 -13.16 -13.94 5.51
CA ILE A 48 -12.71 -12.60 5.86
C ILE A 48 -13.84 -11.86 6.59
N HIS A 49 -13.51 -11.21 7.70
CA HIS A 49 -14.47 -10.42 8.46
C HIS A 49 -14.56 -9.00 7.90
N GLU A 50 -15.74 -8.60 7.43
CA GLU A 50 -15.99 -7.23 6.99
C GLU A 50 -16.09 -6.25 8.16
N VAL A 51 -15.39 -5.14 8.05
CA VAL A 51 -15.46 -4.01 8.97
C VAL A 51 -16.01 -2.80 8.22
N LEU A 52 -17.18 -2.35 8.60
CA LEU A 52 -17.82 -1.17 8.04
C LEU A 52 -17.64 0.01 9.00
N PRO A 53 -17.07 1.13 8.56
CA PRO A 53 -17.03 2.33 9.38
C PRO A 53 -18.43 2.80 9.74
N THR A 54 -18.59 3.27 10.97
CA THR A 54 -19.82 3.91 11.40
C THR A 54 -20.10 5.15 10.54
N PRO A 55 -21.33 5.40 10.11
CA PRO A 55 -21.66 6.60 9.36
C PRO A 55 -21.18 7.86 10.10
N ARG A 56 -20.61 8.81 9.35
CA ARG A 56 -20.05 10.07 9.86
C ARG A 56 -18.89 9.92 10.88
N SER A 57 -18.14 8.83 10.79
CA SER A 57 -17.00 8.55 11.67
C SER A 57 -15.67 8.53 10.89
N PRO A 58 -15.17 9.67 10.39
CA PRO A 58 -13.97 9.72 9.56
C PRO A 58 -12.72 9.21 10.29
N TRP A 59 -12.65 9.32 11.63
CA TRP A 59 -11.54 8.82 12.43
C TRP A 59 -11.33 7.30 12.33
N GLN A 60 -12.36 6.52 11.94
CA GLN A 60 -12.22 5.09 11.72
C GLN A 60 -11.42 4.75 10.45
N ARG A 61 -11.23 5.73 9.57
CA ARG A 61 -10.37 5.64 8.37
C ARG A 61 -9.01 6.33 8.56
N ALA A 62 -8.71 6.77 9.78
CA ALA A 62 -7.53 7.57 10.08
C ALA A 62 -6.19 6.95 9.66
N TYR A 63 -6.14 5.64 9.45
CA TYR A 63 -4.94 4.96 8.93
C TYR A 63 -4.92 4.82 7.41
N VAL A 64 -6.07 4.68 6.77
CA VAL A 64 -6.18 4.45 5.32
C VAL A 64 -6.02 5.76 4.55
N GLU A 65 -6.68 6.82 5.00
CA GLU A 65 -6.64 8.13 4.33
C GLU A 65 -5.23 8.74 4.26
N PRO A 66 -4.41 8.76 5.33
CA PRO A 66 -3.03 9.22 5.25
C PRO A 66 -2.18 8.39 4.30
N MET A 67 -2.38 7.06 4.25
CA MET A 67 -1.67 6.18 3.33
C MET A 67 -2.00 6.51 1.87
N ILE A 68 -3.28 6.61 1.53
CA ILE A 68 -3.73 7.02 0.20
C ILE A 68 -3.18 8.41 -0.16
N GLY A 69 -3.25 9.35 0.79
CA GLY A 69 -2.69 10.69 0.65
C GLY A 69 -1.18 10.69 0.40
N SER A 70 -0.43 9.81 1.06
CA SER A 70 1.01 9.65 0.84
C SER A 70 1.30 9.08 -0.54
N ILE A 71 0.61 8.02 -0.96
CA ILE A 71 0.75 7.44 -2.30
C ILE A 71 0.52 8.52 -3.36
N ARG A 72 -0.51 9.33 -3.20
CA ARG A 72 -0.83 10.38 -4.15
C ARG A 72 0.25 11.45 -4.18
N ARG A 73 0.52 12.11 -3.05
CA ARG A 73 1.44 13.24 -2.98
C ARG A 73 2.91 12.88 -3.20
N GLU A 74 3.33 11.71 -2.76
CA GLU A 74 4.74 11.30 -2.79
C GLU A 74 5.09 10.46 -4.03
N CYS A 75 4.08 9.98 -4.77
CA CYS A 75 4.29 9.14 -5.94
C CYS A 75 3.47 9.60 -7.14
N LEU A 76 2.14 9.50 -7.09
CA LEU A 76 1.30 9.64 -8.28
C LEU A 76 1.27 11.07 -8.84
N ASP A 77 1.32 12.11 -8.01
CA ASP A 77 1.33 13.51 -8.46
C ASP A 77 2.61 13.90 -9.22
N HIS A 78 3.64 13.05 -9.20
CA HIS A 78 4.92 13.23 -9.89
C HIS A 78 5.07 12.41 -11.18
N LEU A 79 4.03 11.69 -11.59
CA LEU A 79 4.10 10.74 -12.69
C LEU A 79 3.03 11.01 -13.75
N ILE A 80 3.40 10.81 -15.00
CA ILE A 80 2.44 10.71 -16.10
C ILE A 80 2.26 9.22 -16.39
N VAL A 81 1.05 8.73 -16.17
CA VAL A 81 0.71 7.31 -16.34
C VAL A 81 -0.02 7.10 -17.65
N PHE A 82 0.59 6.38 -18.58
CA PHE A 82 0.00 6.10 -19.89
C PHE A 82 -0.83 4.79 -19.90
N ASN A 83 -0.48 3.83 -19.06
CA ASN A 83 -1.21 2.56 -18.97
C ASN A 83 -1.00 1.91 -17.58
N ASP A 84 -1.63 0.76 -17.35
CA ASP A 84 -1.65 0.07 -16.05
C ASP A 84 -0.33 -0.63 -15.68
N VAL A 85 0.44 -1.11 -16.63
CA VAL A 85 1.68 -1.86 -16.36
C VAL A 85 2.73 -0.99 -15.65
N PRO A 86 3.14 0.18 -16.18
CA PRO A 86 4.02 1.10 -15.48
C PRO A 86 3.46 1.57 -14.14
N LEU A 87 2.14 1.79 -14.05
CA LEU A 87 1.51 2.18 -12.79
C LEU A 87 1.68 1.11 -11.72
N CYS A 88 1.37 -0.14 -12.03
CA CYS A 88 1.54 -1.27 -11.11
C CYS A 88 2.99 -1.42 -10.65
N HIS A 89 3.94 -1.33 -11.58
CA HIS A 89 5.36 -1.40 -11.26
C HIS A 89 5.80 -0.26 -10.33
N THR A 90 5.36 0.96 -10.61
CA THR A 90 5.69 2.14 -9.78
C THR A 90 5.08 2.04 -8.40
N LEU A 91 3.81 1.64 -8.30
CA LEU A 91 3.14 1.43 -7.02
C LEU A 91 3.83 0.32 -6.21
N HIS A 92 4.23 -0.77 -6.84
CA HIS A 92 4.98 -1.84 -6.17
C HIS A 92 6.30 -1.32 -5.59
N SER A 93 7.08 -0.58 -6.38
CA SER A 93 8.33 0.04 -5.92
C SER A 93 8.10 1.06 -4.82
N TYR A 94 6.99 1.82 -4.89
CA TYR A 94 6.62 2.77 -3.84
C TYR A 94 6.24 2.06 -2.54
N PHE A 95 5.49 0.97 -2.59
CA PHE A 95 5.14 0.20 -1.40
C PHE A 95 6.37 -0.43 -0.74
N GLU A 96 7.33 -0.94 -1.52
CA GLU A 96 8.60 -1.40 -0.97
C GLU A 96 9.36 -0.27 -0.26
N TYR A 97 9.43 0.90 -0.88
CA TYR A 97 10.02 2.08 -0.24
C TYR A 97 9.26 2.48 1.03
N TYR A 98 7.93 2.53 0.97
CA TYR A 98 7.06 2.91 2.08
C TYR A 98 7.25 2.01 3.30
N HIS A 99 7.30 0.71 3.09
CA HIS A 99 7.44 -0.27 4.18
C HIS A 99 8.86 -0.41 4.71
N LYS A 100 9.85 -0.37 3.83
CA LYS A 100 11.24 -0.72 4.16
C LYS A 100 12.18 0.47 4.34
N SER A 101 11.76 1.68 3.96
CA SER A 101 12.70 2.82 3.90
C SER A 101 12.14 4.14 4.35
N ARG A 102 10.86 4.40 4.10
CA ARG A 102 10.22 5.65 4.48
C ARG A 102 10.10 5.75 5.99
N THR A 103 10.61 6.86 6.53
CA THR A 103 10.53 7.12 7.98
C THR A 103 9.17 7.68 8.37
N HIS A 104 8.63 7.19 9.48
CA HIS A 104 7.35 7.64 10.02
C HIS A 104 7.54 8.25 11.40
N LEU A 105 6.99 9.44 11.61
CA LEU A 105 7.09 10.13 12.91
C LEU A 105 6.44 9.31 14.04
N SER A 106 5.32 8.65 13.74
CA SER A 106 4.62 7.78 14.69
C SER A 106 5.39 6.52 15.10
N LEU A 107 6.42 6.15 14.32
CA LEU A 107 7.29 5.01 14.57
C LEU A 107 8.69 5.46 15.05
N ALA A 108 8.78 6.57 15.76
CA ALA A 108 10.06 7.14 16.22
C ALA A 108 11.07 7.35 15.08
N LYS A 109 10.59 7.72 13.88
CA LYS A 109 11.36 7.87 12.64
C LYS A 109 11.92 6.57 12.07
N ASP A 110 11.36 5.43 12.44
CA ASP A 110 11.66 4.16 11.77
C ASP A 110 10.67 3.89 10.63
N SER A 111 10.93 2.85 9.83
CA SER A 111 10.04 2.32 8.80
C SER A 111 9.09 1.28 9.41
N PRO A 112 7.92 1.00 8.79
CA PRO A 112 7.01 -0.05 9.24
C PRO A 112 7.68 -1.43 9.39
N GLU A 113 8.56 -1.77 8.47
CA GLU A 113 9.46 -2.91 8.61
C GLU A 113 10.80 -2.39 9.18
N PRO A 114 11.17 -2.73 10.43
CA PRO A 114 12.36 -2.22 11.07
C PRO A 114 13.62 -2.56 10.27
N ARG A 115 14.51 -1.59 10.13
CA ARG A 115 15.78 -1.78 9.43
C ARG A 115 16.90 -2.08 10.41
N PRO A 116 17.83 -2.97 10.07
CA PRO A 116 19.03 -3.12 10.85
C PRO A 116 19.85 -1.82 10.83
N ILE A 117 20.37 -1.45 11.99
CA ILE A 117 21.30 -0.31 12.09
C ILE A 117 22.60 -0.71 11.37
N GLN A 118 22.99 0.09 10.41
CA GLN A 118 24.25 -0.08 9.69
C GLN A 118 25.35 0.74 10.38
N PRO A 119 26.37 0.11 10.98
CA PRO A 119 27.43 0.82 11.65
C PRO A 119 28.34 1.53 10.64
N VAL A 120 28.99 2.61 11.09
CA VAL A 120 29.84 3.49 10.23
C VAL A 120 30.96 2.71 9.56
N GLU A 121 31.45 1.66 10.23
CA GLU A 121 32.52 0.79 9.76
C GLU A 121 32.16 -0.03 8.50
N MET A 122 30.90 -0.13 8.16
CA MET A 122 30.46 -0.83 6.92
C MET A 122 30.84 -0.09 5.63
N GLY A 123 31.27 1.16 5.72
CA GLY A 123 31.78 1.90 4.58
C GLY A 123 31.07 3.24 4.32
N ARG A 124 31.10 3.69 3.08
CA ARG A 124 30.51 4.99 2.70
C ARG A 124 28.99 4.92 2.56
N VAL A 125 28.34 6.04 2.87
CA VAL A 125 26.90 6.20 2.61
C VAL A 125 26.66 6.38 1.12
N VAL A 126 25.80 5.55 0.54
CA VAL A 126 25.37 5.59 -0.86
C VAL A 126 23.87 5.84 -0.92
N ALA A 127 23.46 6.77 -1.76
CA ALA A 127 22.05 6.99 -2.06
C ALA A 127 21.59 6.00 -3.12
N VAL A 128 20.59 5.19 -2.80
CA VAL A 128 19.93 4.27 -3.72
C VAL A 128 18.59 4.87 -4.09
N PRO A 129 18.32 5.12 -5.38
CA PRO A 129 17.10 5.76 -5.85
C PRO A 129 15.97 4.74 -6.07
N PRO A 130 15.07 4.46 -5.14
CA PRO A 130 13.83 3.75 -5.41
C PRO A 130 12.82 4.62 -6.17
N VAL A 131 11.75 3.99 -6.67
CA VAL A 131 10.61 4.65 -7.31
C VAL A 131 11.03 5.59 -8.46
N GLY A 132 11.91 5.09 -9.34
CA GLY A 132 12.38 5.88 -10.50
C GLY A 132 13.17 7.15 -10.14
N GLY A 133 13.72 7.23 -8.94
CA GLY A 133 14.50 8.40 -8.49
C GLY A 133 13.69 9.46 -7.74
N LEU A 134 12.38 9.28 -7.54
CA LEU A 134 11.56 10.20 -6.73
C LEU A 134 11.98 10.26 -5.27
N HIS A 135 12.51 9.15 -4.76
CA HIS A 135 12.98 9.03 -3.37
C HIS A 135 14.39 8.49 -3.32
N HIS A 136 15.03 8.60 -2.17
CA HIS A 136 16.35 8.06 -1.92
C HIS A 136 16.37 7.27 -0.61
N ARG A 137 16.93 6.06 -0.68
CA ARG A 137 17.32 5.27 0.49
C ARG A 137 18.82 5.37 0.66
N HIS A 138 19.28 5.58 1.86
CA HIS A 138 20.70 5.65 2.16
C HIS A 138 21.16 4.34 2.80
N GLU A 139 22.21 3.76 2.26
CA GLU A 139 22.85 2.54 2.75
C GLU A 139 24.33 2.74 2.90
N GLN A 140 24.93 2.06 3.88
CA GLN A 140 26.38 1.96 3.95
C GLN A 140 26.85 0.79 3.10
N ARG A 141 27.82 1.04 2.24
CA ARG A 141 28.42 0.00 1.36
C ARG A 141 29.92 0.04 1.48
N ALA A 142 30.53 -1.14 1.56
CA ALA A 142 31.97 -1.31 1.46
C ALA A 142 32.47 -0.67 0.15
N ALA A 143 33.69 -0.13 0.20
CA ALA A 143 34.36 0.49 -0.94
C ALA A 143 34.81 -0.56 -1.95
#